data_899e08673b3e94a6519235b32e2fc191
#
_entry.id   899e08673b3e94a6519235b32e2fc191
#
_cell.length_a   1.000
_cell.length_b   1.000
_cell.length_c   1.000
_cell.angle_alpha   90.00
_cell.angle_beta   90.00
_cell.angle_gamma   90.00
#
_symmetry.space_group_name_H-M   'P 1'
#
loop_
_entity.id
_entity.type
_entity.pdbx_description
1 polymer ?
#
loop_
_entity_poly.entity_id
_entity_poly.type
_entity_poly.pdbx_seq_one_letter_code
_entity_poly.pdbx_strand_id
1 'polypeptide(L)'
;LGCGWGPITLALAGAAPQASILATDVNERSLALTARNAAAAGLDNVRTAPADALLAELHESSTPVDLIWSNPPVRIGKEALHALLLDWLALLSDDGEAWLVVLKNLGADSLAVWLKDQGWDVNRMASSKGFRVLRVRRRHG
;
A
#
# COMPACT_ATOMS: atom_id res chain seq x y z
N LEU A 1 0.86 -3.47 1.12
CA LEU A 1 -0.52 -3.86 0.88
C LEU A 1 -0.64 -4.50 -0.50
N GLY A 2 -1.21 -5.73 -0.57
CA GLY A 2 -1.26 -6.48 -1.81
C GLY A 2 0.12 -6.96 -2.27
N CYS A 3 0.87 -7.61 -1.40
CA CYS A 3 2.30 -7.88 -1.61
C CYS A 3 2.62 -8.96 -2.66
N GLY A 4 1.67 -9.83 -3.01
CA GLY A 4 1.91 -10.93 -3.94
C GLY A 4 3.04 -11.85 -3.44
N TRP A 5 4.05 -12.12 -4.30
CA TRP A 5 5.24 -12.87 -3.89
C TRP A 5 6.34 -11.98 -3.29
N GLY A 6 6.10 -10.69 -3.18
CA GLY A 6 6.92 -9.76 -2.43
C GLY A 6 7.94 -8.91 -3.18
N PRO A 7 7.84 -8.68 -4.50
CA PRO A 7 8.90 -7.93 -5.21
C PRO A 7 9.07 -6.50 -4.70
N ILE A 8 7.98 -5.80 -4.43
CA ILE A 8 8.03 -4.44 -3.90
C ILE A 8 8.52 -4.46 -2.45
N THR A 9 8.03 -5.39 -1.64
CA THR A 9 8.45 -5.58 -0.25
C THR A 9 9.96 -5.79 -0.16
N LEU A 10 10.50 -6.69 -0.98
CA LEU A 10 11.92 -6.99 -0.99
C LEU A 10 12.75 -5.79 -1.43
N ALA A 11 12.28 -5.05 -2.44
CA ALA A 11 12.96 -3.85 -2.91
C ALA A 11 12.99 -2.76 -1.83
N LEU A 12 11.88 -2.53 -1.13
CA LEU A 12 11.81 -1.55 -0.04
C LEU A 12 12.71 -1.95 1.13
N ALA A 13 12.67 -3.20 1.54
CA ALA A 13 13.47 -3.69 2.65
C ALA A 13 14.97 -3.61 2.37
N GLY A 14 15.38 -3.95 1.15
CA GLY A 14 16.78 -3.87 0.73
C GLY A 14 17.28 -2.43 0.59
N ALA A 15 16.42 -1.52 0.12
CA ALA A 15 16.77 -0.11 -0.05
C ALA A 15 16.79 0.66 1.28
N ALA A 16 16.03 0.20 2.28
CA ALA A 16 15.92 0.88 3.58
C ALA A 16 16.08 -0.14 4.72
N PRO A 17 17.28 -0.66 4.96
CA PRO A 17 17.50 -1.74 5.94
C PRO A 17 17.22 -1.31 7.38
N GLN A 18 17.17 -0.02 7.67
CA GLN A 18 16.82 0.51 8.99
C GLN A 18 15.31 0.67 9.19
N ALA A 19 14.53 0.57 8.13
CA ALA A 19 13.08 0.71 8.19
C ALA A 19 12.42 -0.62 8.55
N SER A 20 11.29 -0.55 9.26
CA SER A 20 10.42 -1.70 9.50
C SER A 20 9.42 -1.80 8.35
N ILE A 21 9.45 -2.89 7.61
CA ILE A 21 8.59 -3.13 6.47
C ILE A 21 7.49 -4.12 6.86
N LEU A 22 6.25 -3.69 6.73
CA LEU A 22 5.08 -4.51 7.01
C LEU A 22 4.40 -4.87 5.70
N ALA A 23 4.43 -6.15 5.35
CA ALA A 23 3.81 -6.65 4.14
C ALA A 23 2.50 -7.35 4.47
N THR A 24 1.46 -7.05 3.72
CA THR A 24 0.17 -7.67 3.92
C THR A 24 -0.52 -7.98 2.59
N ASP A 25 -1.36 -8.99 2.62
CA ASP A 25 -2.19 -9.42 1.51
C ASP A 25 -3.40 -10.17 2.06
N VAL A 26 -4.48 -10.24 1.31
CA VAL A 26 -5.64 -11.07 1.65
C VAL A 26 -5.38 -12.56 1.38
N ASN A 27 -4.35 -12.87 0.62
CA ASN A 27 -3.96 -14.24 0.26
C ASN A 27 -2.84 -14.74 1.17
N GLU A 28 -3.12 -15.78 1.96
CA GLU A 28 -2.14 -16.37 2.88
C GLU A 28 -0.91 -16.94 2.18
N ARG A 29 -1.08 -17.49 0.96
CA ARG A 29 0.04 -17.98 0.16
C ARG A 29 1.00 -16.87 -0.21
N SER A 30 0.46 -15.70 -0.56
CA SER A 30 1.26 -14.52 -0.89
C SER A 30 2.08 -14.08 0.32
N LEU A 31 1.49 -14.09 1.51
CA LEU A 31 2.19 -13.75 2.75
C LEU A 31 3.31 -14.73 3.07
N ALA A 32 3.03 -16.03 2.98
CA ALA A 32 4.02 -17.08 3.22
C ALA A 32 5.19 -17.01 2.22
N LEU A 33 4.89 -16.75 0.95
CA LEU A 33 5.89 -16.62 -0.10
C LEU A 33 6.76 -15.37 0.10
N THR A 34 6.16 -14.25 0.46
CA THR A 34 6.89 -13.01 0.78
C THR A 34 7.83 -13.24 1.96
N ALA A 35 7.35 -13.88 3.02
CA ALA A 35 8.19 -14.19 4.20
C ALA A 35 9.37 -15.08 3.84
N ARG A 36 9.13 -16.12 3.05
CA ARG A 36 10.19 -17.02 2.57
C ARG A 36 11.22 -16.31 1.72
N ASN A 37 10.76 -15.48 0.78
CA ASN A 37 11.65 -14.74 -0.12
C ASN A 37 12.48 -13.72 0.67
N ALA A 38 11.91 -13.06 1.65
CA ALA A 38 12.64 -12.14 2.52
C ALA A 38 13.74 -12.87 3.32
N ALA A 39 13.41 -14.01 3.90
CA ALA A 39 14.39 -14.84 4.64
C ALA A 39 15.52 -15.33 3.71
N ALA A 40 15.20 -15.79 2.52
CA ALA A 40 16.19 -16.24 1.54
C ALA A 40 17.12 -15.12 1.08
N ALA A 41 16.63 -13.87 1.04
CA ALA A 41 17.41 -12.69 0.68
C ALA A 41 18.17 -12.08 1.88
N GLY A 42 18.04 -12.65 3.08
CA GLY A 42 18.70 -12.12 4.28
C GLY A 42 18.09 -10.81 4.79
N LEU A 43 16.84 -10.53 4.48
CA LEU A 43 16.15 -9.32 4.89
C LEU A 43 15.36 -9.58 6.18
N ASP A 44 15.86 -9.10 7.30
CA ASP A 44 15.28 -9.31 8.64
C ASP A 44 14.35 -8.17 9.10
N ASN A 45 14.21 -7.13 8.30
CA ASN A 45 13.35 -5.99 8.58
C ASN A 45 11.94 -6.11 7.97
N VAL A 46 11.56 -7.30 7.48
CA VAL A 46 10.25 -7.58 6.89
C VAL A 46 9.42 -8.42 7.84
N ARG A 47 8.19 -7.96 8.10
CA ARG A 47 7.17 -8.74 8.82
C ARG A 47 5.94 -8.87 7.93
N THR A 48 5.34 -10.06 7.92
CA THR A 48 4.10 -10.32 7.17
C THR A 48 2.96 -10.59 8.15
N ALA A 49 1.77 -10.10 7.81
CA ALA A 49 0.56 -10.35 8.59
C ALA A 49 -0.67 -10.19 7.70
N PRO A 50 -1.79 -10.85 8.04
CA PRO A 50 -3.06 -10.60 7.37
C PRO A 50 -3.47 -9.12 7.48
N ALA A 51 -4.13 -8.60 6.45
CA ALA A 51 -4.42 -7.18 6.35
C ALA A 51 -5.29 -6.67 7.51
N ASP A 52 -6.33 -7.40 7.88
CA ASP A 52 -7.23 -7.01 8.96
C ASP A 52 -6.54 -7.00 10.33
N ALA A 53 -5.71 -7.99 10.60
CA ALA A 53 -4.95 -8.08 11.84
C ALA A 53 -3.93 -6.94 11.94
N LEU A 54 -3.23 -6.65 10.86
CA LEU A 54 -2.24 -5.58 10.83
C LEU A 54 -2.88 -4.20 10.98
N LEU A 55 -4.00 -3.98 10.31
CA LEU A 55 -4.76 -2.73 10.40
C LEU A 55 -5.21 -2.48 11.83
N ALA A 56 -5.77 -3.50 12.50
CA ALA A 56 -6.19 -3.39 13.90
C ALA A 56 -5.01 -3.10 14.83
N GLU A 57 -3.90 -3.78 14.66
CA GLU A 57 -2.69 -3.56 15.45
C GLU A 57 -2.15 -2.12 15.32
N LEU A 58 -2.10 -1.60 14.11
CA LEU A 58 -1.62 -0.24 13.85
C LEU A 58 -2.56 0.81 14.43
N HIS A 59 -3.87 0.60 14.38
CA HIS A 59 -4.85 1.48 15.01
C HIS A 59 -4.74 1.46 16.53
N GLU A 60 -4.65 0.29 17.14
CA GLU A 60 -4.53 0.15 18.59
C GLU A 60 -3.26 0.78 19.15
N SER A 61 -2.15 0.61 18.45
CA SER A 61 -0.85 1.17 18.87
C SER A 61 -0.68 2.63 18.49
N SER A 62 -1.58 3.20 17.71
CA SER A 62 -1.48 4.56 17.16
C SER A 62 -0.15 4.79 16.45
N THR A 63 0.37 3.76 15.79
CA THR A 63 1.64 3.83 15.07
C THR A 63 1.40 4.46 13.69
N PRO A 64 2.00 5.61 13.39
CA PRO A 64 1.87 6.22 12.06
C PRO A 64 2.67 5.45 11.02
N VAL A 65 2.18 5.48 9.77
CA VAL A 65 2.83 4.86 8.63
C VAL A 65 3.38 5.95 7.71
N ASP A 66 4.66 5.88 7.39
CA ASP A 66 5.32 6.91 6.56
C ASP A 66 5.20 6.63 5.07
N LEU A 67 5.09 5.37 4.68
CA LEU A 67 4.98 4.98 3.30
C LEU A 67 4.05 3.77 3.14
N ILE A 68 3.08 3.91 2.26
CA ILE A 68 2.27 2.79 1.79
C ILE A 68 2.59 2.60 0.30
N TRP A 69 2.92 1.38 -0.09
CA TRP A 69 3.05 1.03 -1.49
C TRP A 69 2.06 -0.09 -1.79
N SER A 70 1.19 0.11 -2.77
CA SER A 70 0.13 -0.84 -3.05
C SER A 70 -0.18 -0.95 -4.54
N ASN A 71 -0.47 -2.18 -4.94
CA ASN A 71 -1.27 -2.45 -6.12
C ASN A 71 -2.65 -2.86 -5.57
N PRO A 72 -3.59 -1.92 -5.43
CA PRO A 72 -4.83 -2.21 -4.71
C PRO A 72 -5.72 -3.21 -5.44
N PRO A 73 -6.52 -4.01 -4.71
CA PRO A 73 -7.36 -5.05 -5.30
C PRO A 73 -8.64 -4.46 -5.92
N VAL A 74 -8.51 -3.80 -7.07
CA VAL A 74 -9.62 -3.09 -7.72
C VAL A 74 -10.80 -4.00 -8.11
N ARG A 75 -10.58 -5.33 -8.17
CA ARG A 75 -11.62 -6.30 -8.57
C ARG A 75 -12.59 -6.66 -7.44
N ILE A 76 -12.33 -6.23 -6.21
CA ILE A 76 -13.24 -6.49 -5.08
C ILE A 76 -14.49 -5.63 -5.09
N GLY A 77 -14.59 -4.70 -6.01
CA GLY A 77 -15.69 -3.76 -6.13
C GLY A 77 -15.35 -2.38 -5.60
N LYS A 78 -16.03 -1.39 -6.14
CA LYS A 78 -15.73 0.03 -5.89
C LYS A 78 -15.88 0.42 -4.41
N GLU A 79 -16.99 0.02 -3.79
CA GLU A 79 -17.25 0.36 -2.38
C GLU A 79 -16.24 -0.27 -1.42
N ALA A 80 -15.94 -1.56 -1.64
CA ALA A 80 -14.96 -2.27 -0.82
C ALA A 80 -13.56 -1.69 -0.99
N LEU A 81 -13.18 -1.34 -2.21
CA LEU A 81 -11.90 -0.70 -2.50
C LEU A 81 -11.79 0.67 -1.81
N HIS A 82 -12.82 1.48 -1.89
CA HIS A 82 -12.86 2.80 -1.25
C HIS A 82 -12.73 2.68 0.27
N ALA A 83 -13.48 1.78 0.90
CA ALA A 83 -13.39 1.54 2.33
C ALA A 83 -11.98 1.09 2.75
N LEU A 84 -11.39 0.15 2.01
CA LEU A 84 -10.05 -0.35 2.25
C LEU A 84 -9.01 0.77 2.19
N LEU A 85 -9.06 1.58 1.13
CA LEU A 85 -8.10 2.68 0.96
C LEU A 85 -8.24 3.74 2.05
N LEU A 86 -9.46 4.12 2.44
CA LEU A 86 -9.66 5.10 3.51
C LEU A 86 -9.10 4.59 4.84
N ASP A 87 -9.30 3.32 5.16
CA ASP A 87 -8.77 2.72 6.38
C ASP A 87 -7.24 2.77 6.43
N TRP A 88 -6.58 2.41 5.34
CA TRP A 88 -5.12 2.42 5.26
C TRP A 88 -4.54 3.83 5.18
N LEU A 89 -5.16 4.71 4.40
CA LEU A 89 -4.69 6.10 4.26
C LEU A 89 -4.80 6.87 5.57
N ALA A 90 -5.79 6.53 6.41
CA ALA A 90 -5.93 7.14 7.73
C ALA A 90 -4.72 6.90 8.64
N LEU A 91 -3.93 5.85 8.37
CA LEU A 91 -2.73 5.53 9.13
C LEU A 91 -1.51 6.36 8.73
N LEU A 92 -1.55 7.08 7.61
CA LEU A 92 -0.42 7.87 7.15
C LEU A 92 -0.05 8.95 8.18
N SER A 93 1.26 9.10 8.42
CA SER A 93 1.79 10.25 9.15
C SER A 93 1.53 11.54 8.37
N ASP A 94 1.71 12.69 9.01
CA ASP A 94 1.44 14.00 8.38
C ASP A 94 2.23 14.21 7.09
N ASP A 95 3.46 13.72 7.04
CA ASP A 95 4.34 13.79 5.86
C ASP A 95 4.39 12.48 5.09
N GLY A 96 3.56 11.51 5.46
CA GLY A 96 3.52 10.20 4.80
C GLY A 96 2.95 10.24 3.40
N GLU A 97 3.33 9.26 2.61
CA GLU A 97 2.87 9.12 1.22
C GLU A 97 2.37 7.71 0.96
N ALA A 98 1.32 7.62 0.15
CA ALA A 98 0.89 6.36 -0.43
C ALA A 98 1.12 6.38 -1.94
N TRP A 99 1.71 5.32 -2.45
CA TRP A 99 1.97 5.13 -3.87
C TRP A 99 1.12 3.97 -4.35
N LEU A 100 0.18 4.26 -5.25
CA LEU A 100 -0.79 3.29 -5.76
C LEU A 100 -0.52 3.02 -7.23
N VAL A 101 -0.33 1.75 -7.58
CA VAL A 101 -0.17 1.32 -8.97
C VAL A 101 -1.48 0.72 -9.43
N VAL A 102 -2.15 1.36 -10.38
CA VAL A 102 -3.49 0.96 -10.83
C VAL A 102 -3.55 0.91 -12.35
N LEU A 103 -4.17 -0.14 -12.87
CA LEU A 103 -4.44 -0.23 -14.31
C LEU A 103 -5.43 0.86 -14.74
N LYS A 104 -5.13 1.54 -15.83
CA LYS A 104 -5.99 2.61 -16.38
C LYS A 104 -7.39 2.10 -16.69
N ASN A 105 -7.49 0.94 -17.32
CA ASN A 105 -8.77 0.33 -17.70
C ASN A 105 -9.55 -0.24 -16.51
N LEU A 106 -8.98 -0.28 -15.32
CA LEU A 106 -9.63 -0.70 -14.08
C LEU A 106 -9.97 0.48 -13.17
N GLY A 107 -9.98 1.69 -13.69
CA GLY A 107 -10.50 2.85 -13.00
C GLY A 107 -9.47 3.74 -12.30
N ALA A 108 -8.21 3.75 -12.76
CA ALA A 108 -7.17 4.58 -12.16
C ALA A 108 -7.54 6.07 -12.13
N ASP A 109 -8.06 6.61 -13.23
CA ASP A 109 -8.42 8.03 -13.31
C ASP A 109 -9.62 8.36 -12.42
N SER A 110 -10.63 7.47 -12.37
CA SER A 110 -11.79 7.61 -11.48
C SER A 110 -11.38 7.55 -10.01
N LEU A 111 -10.46 6.67 -9.67
CA LEU A 111 -9.93 6.56 -8.30
C LEU A 111 -9.22 7.84 -7.87
N ALA A 112 -8.41 8.42 -8.75
CA ALA A 112 -7.72 9.68 -8.46
C ALA A 112 -8.71 10.82 -8.19
N VAL A 113 -9.76 10.95 -9.00
CA VAL A 113 -10.81 11.96 -8.80
C VAL A 113 -11.52 11.73 -7.47
N TRP A 114 -11.90 10.49 -7.17
CA TRP A 114 -12.58 10.16 -5.93
C TRP A 114 -11.74 10.50 -4.70
N LEU A 115 -10.45 10.16 -4.71
CA LEU A 115 -9.54 10.47 -3.61
C LEU A 115 -9.40 11.99 -3.39
N LYS A 116 -9.32 12.77 -4.47
CA LYS A 116 -9.30 14.23 -4.38
C LYS A 116 -10.59 14.75 -3.74
N ASP A 117 -11.73 14.19 -4.10
CA ASP A 117 -13.03 14.55 -3.53
C ASP A 117 -13.11 14.22 -2.03
N GLN A 118 -12.37 13.19 -1.58
CA GLN A 118 -12.26 12.83 -0.16
C GLN A 118 -11.29 13.71 0.62
N GLY A 119 -10.65 14.66 -0.03
CA GLY A 119 -9.76 15.61 0.63
C GLY A 119 -8.28 15.25 0.59
N TRP A 120 -7.90 14.28 -0.24
CA TRP A 120 -6.49 13.90 -0.40
C TRP A 120 -5.82 14.67 -1.52
N ASP A 121 -4.52 14.92 -1.39
CA ASP A 121 -3.69 15.44 -2.45
C ASP A 121 -3.21 14.27 -3.31
N VAL A 122 -3.59 14.24 -4.57
CA VAL A 122 -3.31 13.12 -5.47
C VAL A 122 -2.60 13.63 -6.71
N ASN A 123 -1.43 13.06 -7.00
CA ASN A 123 -0.64 13.38 -8.18
C ASN A 123 -0.36 12.13 -9.00
N ARG A 124 -0.56 12.23 -10.30
CA ARG A 124 -0.15 11.17 -11.22
C ARG A 124 1.34 11.32 -11.49
N MET A 125 2.13 10.39 -10.97
CA MET A 125 3.59 10.45 -11.03
C MET A 125 4.15 9.76 -12.27
N ALA A 126 3.45 8.74 -12.78
CA ALA A 126 3.86 8.02 -13.97
C ALA A 126 2.66 7.43 -14.69
N SER A 127 2.86 7.17 -15.97
CA SER A 127 1.86 6.56 -16.84
C SER A 127 2.61 5.75 -17.89
N SER A 128 2.39 4.44 -17.91
CA SER A 128 3.10 3.55 -18.84
C SER A 128 2.24 2.32 -19.12
N LYS A 129 2.12 1.95 -20.40
CA LYS A 129 1.47 0.71 -20.86
C LYS A 129 0.15 0.38 -20.16
N GLY A 130 -0.71 1.39 -19.97
CA GLY A 130 -2.00 1.21 -19.33
C GLY A 130 -2.01 1.29 -17.80
N PHE A 131 -0.87 1.49 -17.17
CA PHE A 131 -0.77 1.72 -15.73
C PHE A 131 -0.71 3.20 -15.39
N ARG A 132 -1.21 3.55 -14.21
CA ARG A 132 -1.02 4.85 -13.58
C ARG A 132 -0.38 4.64 -12.22
N VAL A 133 0.60 5.46 -11.87
CA VAL A 133 1.16 5.52 -10.53
C VAL A 133 0.68 6.80 -9.87
N LEU A 134 -0.08 6.66 -8.79
CA LEU A 134 -0.68 7.76 -8.06
C LEU A 134 0.05 7.94 -6.73
N ARG A 135 0.50 9.16 -6.45
CA ARG A 135 1.02 9.53 -5.13
C ARG A 135 -0.09 10.25 -4.37
N VAL A 136 -0.42 9.73 -3.19
CA VAL A 136 -1.47 10.26 -2.33
C VAL A 136 -0.85 10.75 -1.03
N ARG A 137 -1.16 11.98 -0.65
CA ARG A 137 -0.67 12.60 0.58
C ARG A 137 -1.80 13.34 1.28
N ARG A 138 -1.60 13.64 2.56
CA ARG A 138 -2.53 14.53 3.27
C ARG A 138 -2.41 15.93 2.70
N ARG A 139 -3.55 16.61 2.57
CA ARG A 139 -3.54 18.03 2.23
C ARG A 139 -3.07 18.84 3.44
N HIS A 140 -2.13 19.71 3.17
CA HIS A 140 -1.69 20.73 4.12
C HIS A 140 -2.34 22.05 3.68
N GLY A 141 -3.14 22.62 4.56
CA GLY A 141 -3.80 23.81 4.09
C GLY A 141 -4.51 24.62 5.04
#